data_585b92fc3707afd6d5952afba864e57a
#
_entry.id   585b92fc3707afd6d5952afba864e57a
#
_cell.length_a   1.000
_cell.length_b   1.000
_cell.length_c   1.000
_cell.angle_alpha   90.00
_cell.angle_beta   90.00
_cell.angle_gamma   90.00
#
_symmetry.space_group_name_H-M   'P 1'
#
loop_
_entity.id
_entity.type
_entity.pdbx_description
1 polymer ?
#
loop_
_entity_poly.entity_id
_entity_poly.type
_entity_poly.pdbx_seq_one_letter_code
_entity_poly.pdbx_strand_id
1 'polypeptide(L)'
;MYTFFVKHKVDIYDITHLSDSDSEFVINTLKLKVEDLVEIETYEAIYLGMITDISKSSVEVEIQEKLQEKESKDISGITLVQSLIGRNKFNYLLEKSVELGIDRIIPIESQYSHITRNKALKEYGLWKKIITDATEQSRNIKPTIIEKPIKLK
;
A
#
# COMPACT_ATOMS: atom_id res chain seq x y z
N MET A 1 -15.67 -16.01 3.92
CA MET A 1 -15.20 -15.78 2.54
C MET A 1 -13.75 -15.28 2.62
N TYR A 2 -12.90 -15.68 1.69
CA TYR A 2 -11.48 -15.25 1.70
C TYR A 2 -11.37 -13.94 0.95
N THR A 3 -10.54 -13.02 1.48
CA THR A 3 -10.31 -11.69 0.91
C THR A 3 -8.91 -11.60 0.35
N PHE A 4 -8.78 -11.16 -0.90
CA PHE A 4 -7.50 -10.94 -1.60
C PHE A 4 -7.37 -9.48 -2.01
N PHE A 5 -6.16 -8.94 -1.88
CA PHE A 5 -5.91 -7.53 -2.18
C PHE A 5 -5.36 -7.36 -3.60
N VAL A 6 -5.99 -6.45 -4.35
CA VAL A 6 -5.60 -6.09 -5.71
C VAL A 6 -5.20 -4.61 -5.76
N LYS A 7 -4.00 -4.33 -6.27
CA LYS A 7 -3.39 -3.00 -6.25
C LYS A 7 -3.95 -2.02 -7.27
N HIS A 8 -4.55 -2.50 -8.34
CA HIS A 8 -5.14 -1.66 -9.38
C HIS A 8 -6.65 -1.51 -9.18
N LYS A 9 -7.20 -0.49 -9.82
CA LYS A 9 -8.64 -0.27 -9.84
C LYS A 9 -9.31 -1.34 -10.68
N VAL A 10 -10.45 -1.81 -10.20
CA VAL A 10 -11.31 -2.76 -10.90
C VAL A 10 -12.74 -2.23 -10.95
N ASP A 11 -13.45 -2.55 -12.00
CA ASP A 11 -14.87 -2.29 -12.16
C ASP A 11 -15.66 -3.62 -12.29
N ILE A 12 -16.97 -3.55 -12.20
CA ILE A 12 -17.84 -4.74 -12.34
C ILE A 12 -17.64 -5.36 -13.73
N TYR A 13 -17.51 -6.67 -13.79
CA TYR A 13 -17.18 -7.51 -14.97
C TYR A 13 -15.72 -7.44 -15.44
N ASP A 14 -14.86 -6.71 -14.75
CA ASP A 14 -13.43 -6.81 -15.02
C ASP A 14 -12.89 -8.18 -14.59
N ILE A 15 -11.92 -8.67 -15.35
CA ILE A 15 -11.12 -9.83 -14.98
C ILE A 15 -9.81 -9.33 -14.37
N THR A 16 -9.52 -9.79 -13.18
CA THR A 16 -8.26 -9.49 -12.48
C THR A 16 -7.52 -10.76 -12.12
N HIS A 17 -6.21 -10.66 -11.95
CA HIS A 17 -5.37 -11.74 -11.49
C HIS A 17 -4.95 -11.51 -10.05
N LEU A 18 -4.97 -12.56 -9.25
CA LEU A 18 -4.39 -12.53 -7.92
C LEU A 18 -2.86 -12.46 -8.02
N SER A 19 -2.21 -11.96 -6.97
CA SER A 19 -0.76 -11.99 -6.87
C SER A 19 -0.23 -13.42 -6.92
N ASP A 20 1.04 -13.62 -7.27
CA ASP A 20 1.65 -14.96 -7.32
C ASP A 20 1.52 -15.68 -5.97
N SER A 21 1.76 -14.96 -4.86
CA SER A 21 1.62 -15.50 -3.50
C SER A 21 0.19 -15.88 -3.14
N ASP A 22 -0.79 -15.06 -3.55
CA ASP A 22 -2.21 -15.33 -3.29
C ASP A 22 -2.70 -16.48 -4.18
N SER A 23 -2.25 -16.54 -5.42
CA SER A 23 -2.54 -17.66 -6.33
C SER A 23 -2.01 -18.98 -5.79
N GLU A 24 -0.76 -19.03 -5.33
CA GLU A 24 -0.21 -20.19 -4.62
C GLU A 24 -1.01 -20.58 -3.39
N PHE A 25 -1.44 -19.60 -2.61
CA PHE A 25 -2.24 -19.83 -1.42
C PHE A 25 -3.62 -20.40 -1.75
N VAL A 26 -4.28 -19.87 -2.78
CA VAL A 26 -5.56 -20.41 -3.28
C VAL A 26 -5.42 -21.84 -3.75
N ILE A 27 -4.40 -22.14 -4.55
CA ILE A 27 -4.20 -23.45 -5.17
C ILE A 27 -3.77 -24.51 -4.15
N ASN A 28 -2.74 -24.21 -3.36
CA ASN A 28 -2.07 -25.20 -2.53
C ASN A 28 -2.70 -25.35 -1.13
N THR A 29 -3.18 -24.25 -0.57
CA THR A 29 -3.67 -24.20 0.81
C THR A 29 -5.18 -24.24 0.88
N LEU A 30 -5.86 -23.30 0.22
CA LEU A 30 -7.31 -23.19 0.26
C LEU A 30 -8.03 -24.19 -0.65
N LYS A 31 -7.34 -24.63 -1.71
CA LYS A 31 -7.88 -25.57 -2.73
C LYS A 31 -9.23 -25.13 -3.30
N LEU A 32 -9.35 -23.81 -3.52
CA LEU A 32 -10.53 -23.26 -4.17
C LEU A 32 -10.61 -23.71 -5.63
N LYS A 33 -11.81 -23.64 -6.17
CA LYS A 33 -12.13 -24.09 -7.53
C LYS A 33 -12.69 -22.95 -8.36
N VAL A 34 -12.76 -23.17 -9.65
CA VAL A 34 -13.53 -22.31 -10.56
C VAL A 34 -14.98 -22.28 -10.08
N GLU A 35 -15.61 -21.12 -10.16
CA GLU A 35 -16.92 -20.75 -9.64
C GLU A 35 -16.99 -20.49 -8.11
N ASP A 36 -15.91 -20.71 -7.36
CA ASP A 36 -15.86 -20.29 -5.96
C ASP A 36 -15.86 -18.76 -5.85
N LEU A 37 -16.54 -18.25 -4.83
CA LEU A 37 -16.65 -16.83 -4.55
C LEU A 37 -15.57 -16.38 -3.55
N VAL A 38 -14.97 -15.24 -3.84
CA VAL A 38 -13.95 -14.60 -3.02
C VAL A 38 -14.24 -13.10 -2.90
N GLU A 39 -13.70 -12.46 -1.89
CA GLU A 39 -13.70 -11.01 -1.80
C GLU A 39 -12.43 -10.44 -2.44
N ILE A 40 -12.60 -9.44 -3.29
CA ILE A 40 -11.49 -8.67 -3.86
C ILE A 40 -11.50 -7.29 -3.22
N GLU A 41 -10.47 -7.03 -2.45
CA GLU A 41 -10.27 -5.75 -1.80
C GLU A 41 -9.32 -4.89 -2.63
N THR A 42 -9.70 -3.65 -2.87
CA THR A 42 -8.87 -2.63 -3.49
C THR A 42 -8.61 -1.49 -2.51
N TYR A 43 -7.90 -0.46 -2.93
CA TYR A 43 -7.77 0.77 -2.13
C TYR A 43 -9.11 1.48 -1.92
N GLU A 44 -10.04 1.39 -2.88
CA GLU A 44 -11.27 2.17 -2.91
C GLU A 44 -12.50 1.42 -2.41
N ALA A 45 -12.53 0.10 -2.58
CA ALA A 45 -13.73 -0.69 -2.31
C ALA A 45 -13.43 -2.18 -2.09
N ILE A 46 -14.45 -2.90 -1.62
CA ILE A 46 -14.48 -4.35 -1.54
C ILE A 46 -15.51 -4.85 -2.54
N TYR A 47 -15.15 -5.84 -3.31
CA TYR A 47 -15.98 -6.45 -4.34
C TYR A 47 -16.18 -7.94 -4.08
N LEU A 48 -17.29 -8.47 -4.57
CA LEU A 48 -17.48 -9.90 -4.75
C LEU A 48 -16.82 -10.30 -6.06
N GLY A 49 -15.98 -11.29 -6.04
CA GLY A 49 -15.35 -11.88 -7.21
C GLY A 49 -15.69 -13.38 -7.32
N MET A 50 -15.71 -13.87 -8.53
CA MET A 50 -15.86 -15.29 -8.82
C MET A 50 -14.62 -15.79 -9.56
N ILE A 51 -14.04 -16.88 -9.11
CA ILE A 51 -12.88 -17.48 -9.76
C ILE A 51 -13.31 -18.03 -11.13
N THR A 52 -12.71 -17.53 -12.20
CA THR A 52 -13.03 -17.92 -13.57
C THR A 52 -12.04 -18.91 -14.17
N ASP A 53 -10.77 -18.81 -13.75
CA ASP A 53 -9.73 -19.77 -14.18
C ASP A 53 -8.68 -19.98 -13.09
N ILE A 54 -8.16 -21.20 -13.06
CA ILE A 54 -7.04 -21.59 -12.21
C ILE A 54 -6.01 -22.31 -13.08
N SER A 55 -4.93 -21.61 -13.37
CA SER A 55 -3.76 -22.19 -14.03
C SER A 55 -2.72 -22.69 -13.03
N LYS A 56 -1.57 -23.20 -13.50
CA LYS A 56 -0.52 -23.74 -12.62
C LYS A 56 0.04 -22.74 -11.59
N SER A 57 -0.03 -21.44 -11.87
CA SER A 57 0.55 -20.39 -11.02
C SER A 57 -0.25 -19.10 -10.98
N SER A 58 -1.42 -19.07 -11.58
CA SER A 58 -2.25 -17.86 -11.64
C SER A 58 -3.72 -18.20 -11.42
N VAL A 59 -4.40 -17.36 -10.71
CA VAL A 59 -5.85 -17.41 -10.48
C VAL A 59 -6.48 -16.15 -11.04
N GLU A 60 -7.44 -16.34 -11.94
CA GLU A 60 -8.26 -15.27 -12.49
C GLU A 60 -9.57 -15.15 -11.72
N VAL A 61 -9.99 -13.91 -11.49
CA VAL A 61 -11.23 -13.57 -10.79
C VAL A 61 -11.99 -12.53 -11.59
N GLU A 62 -13.24 -12.82 -11.90
CA GLU A 62 -14.17 -11.84 -12.47
C GLU A 62 -14.91 -11.11 -11.35
N ILE A 63 -14.96 -9.80 -11.45
CA ILE A 63 -15.65 -8.95 -10.48
C ILE A 63 -17.16 -8.98 -10.75
N GLN A 64 -17.93 -9.45 -9.78
CA GLN A 64 -19.37 -9.62 -9.93
C GLN A 64 -20.17 -8.43 -9.39
N GLU A 65 -19.80 -7.95 -8.22
CA GLU A 65 -20.55 -6.93 -7.49
C GLU A 65 -19.63 -6.10 -6.59
N LYS A 66 -19.98 -4.83 -6.40
CA LYS A 66 -19.37 -3.97 -5.39
C LYS A 66 -20.09 -4.14 -4.06
N LEU A 67 -19.42 -4.74 -3.08
CA LEU A 67 -20.00 -5.01 -1.76
C LEU A 67 -19.97 -3.77 -0.85
N GLN A 68 -18.86 -3.06 -0.85
CA GLN A 68 -18.64 -1.95 0.05
C GLN A 68 -17.66 -0.93 -0.55
N GLU A 69 -18.03 0.32 -0.50
CA GLU A 69 -17.09 1.42 -0.74
C GLU A 69 -16.31 1.71 0.53
N LYS A 70 -15.00 1.79 0.42
CA LYS A 70 -14.19 2.24 1.55
C LYS A 70 -14.33 3.76 1.65
N GLU A 71 -14.83 4.21 2.78
CA GLU A 71 -14.73 5.62 3.09
C GLU A 71 -13.26 6.00 3.06
N SER A 72 -12.90 6.98 2.22
CA SER A 72 -11.65 7.69 2.41
C SER A 72 -11.76 8.27 3.82
N LYS A 73 -11.05 7.69 4.77
CA LYS A 73 -10.79 8.41 6.01
C LYS A 73 -10.00 9.64 5.56
N ASP A 74 -10.71 10.70 5.31
CA ASP A 74 -10.14 12.03 5.14
C ASP A 74 -9.51 12.46 6.48
N ILE A 75 -8.49 11.73 6.89
CA ILE A 75 -7.48 12.25 7.81
C ILE A 75 -6.54 13.07 6.92
N SER A 76 -7.16 13.85 6.05
CA SER A 76 -6.47 14.70 5.10
C SER A 76 -6.03 15.96 5.83
N GLY A 77 -4.83 16.38 5.51
CA GLY A 77 -4.29 17.66 5.92
C GLY A 77 -3.19 17.62 6.98
N ILE A 78 -2.76 16.44 7.45
CA ILE A 78 -1.62 16.37 8.38
C ILE A 78 -0.32 16.29 7.58
N THR A 79 0.50 17.32 7.73
CA THR A 79 1.88 17.36 7.22
C THR A 79 2.84 17.23 8.41
N LEU A 80 3.68 16.20 8.38
CA LEU A 80 4.74 16.01 9.36
C LEU A 80 6.02 16.67 8.86
N VAL A 81 6.50 17.66 9.57
CA VAL A 81 7.83 18.25 9.36
C VAL A 81 8.79 17.61 10.35
N GLN A 82 9.72 16.79 9.85
CA GLN A 82 10.57 15.95 10.66
C GLN A 82 12.04 16.27 10.46
N SER A 83 12.75 16.60 11.54
CA SER A 83 14.21 16.69 11.52
C SER A 83 14.85 15.36 11.16
N LEU A 84 15.92 15.41 10.37
CA LEU A 84 16.66 14.22 9.98
C LEU A 84 17.28 13.55 11.20
N ILE A 85 16.98 12.28 11.36
CA ILE A 85 17.45 11.41 12.44
C ILE A 85 18.11 10.16 11.86
N GLY A 86 18.68 9.32 12.70
CA GLY A 86 19.36 8.09 12.29
C GLY A 86 18.47 7.22 11.39
N ARG A 87 19.09 6.56 10.40
CA ARG A 87 18.44 5.79 9.33
C ARG A 87 17.35 4.86 9.83
N ASN A 88 17.66 4.01 10.83
CA ASN A 88 16.69 3.02 11.31
C ASN A 88 15.46 3.67 11.97
N LYS A 89 15.69 4.74 12.73
CA LYS A 89 14.60 5.49 13.38
C LYS A 89 13.75 6.21 12.34
N PHE A 90 14.37 6.78 11.31
CA PHE A 90 13.66 7.47 10.25
C PHE A 90 12.83 6.50 9.40
N ASN A 91 13.37 5.33 9.06
CA ASN A 91 12.63 4.28 8.35
C ASN A 91 11.41 3.81 9.15
N TYR A 92 11.56 3.61 10.45
CA TYR A 92 10.45 3.27 11.35
C TYR A 92 9.38 4.36 11.40
N LEU A 93 9.81 5.62 11.48
CA LEU A 93 8.92 6.78 11.45
C LEU A 93 8.11 6.84 10.14
N LEU A 94 8.73 6.59 9.00
CA LEU A 94 8.03 6.56 7.71
C LEU A 94 6.94 5.49 7.69
N GLU A 95 7.26 4.27 8.11
CA GLU A 95 6.32 3.16 8.18
C GLU A 95 5.11 3.49 9.07
N LYS A 96 5.36 3.99 10.28
CA LYS A 96 4.29 4.35 11.24
C LYS A 96 3.48 5.56 10.79
N SER A 97 4.10 6.52 10.12
CA SER A 97 3.39 7.66 9.53
C SER A 97 2.39 7.24 8.47
N VAL A 98 2.77 6.28 7.64
CA VAL A 98 1.86 5.70 6.63
C VAL A 98 0.71 4.97 7.31
N GLU A 99 0.99 4.11 8.29
CA GLU A 99 -0.04 3.38 9.04
C GLU A 99 -1.06 4.31 9.72
N LEU A 100 -0.59 5.46 10.21
CA LEU A 100 -1.42 6.48 10.85
C LEU A 100 -2.17 7.38 9.84
N GLY A 101 -1.87 7.26 8.55
CA GLY A 101 -2.55 8.05 7.51
C GLY A 101 -2.05 9.48 7.36
N ILE A 102 -0.78 9.76 7.66
CA ILE A 102 -0.17 11.07 7.41
C ILE A 102 -0.08 11.33 5.90
N ASP A 103 -0.54 12.49 5.45
CA ASP A 103 -0.57 12.82 4.02
C ASP A 103 0.80 13.13 3.45
N ARG A 104 1.59 13.89 4.20
CA ARG A 104 2.86 14.43 3.70
C ARG A 104 3.92 14.44 4.79
N ILE A 105 5.14 14.09 4.42
CA ILE A 105 6.32 14.17 5.28
C ILE A 105 7.35 15.06 4.61
N ILE A 106 7.82 16.07 5.34
CA ILE A 106 8.88 17.00 4.92
C ILE A 106 10.09 16.76 5.81
N PRO A 107 11.11 16.04 5.31
CA PRO A 107 12.37 15.88 6.05
C PRO A 107 13.16 17.17 6.04
N ILE A 108 13.65 17.60 7.19
CA ILE A 108 14.45 18.83 7.30
C ILE A 108 15.82 18.57 7.94
N GLU A 109 16.86 19.21 7.41
CA GLU A 109 18.12 19.36 8.11
C GLU A 109 18.00 20.56 9.04
N SER A 110 17.89 20.32 10.33
CA SER A 110 17.86 21.34 11.38
C SER A 110 19.25 21.57 11.96
N GLN A 111 19.38 22.60 12.78
CA GLN A 111 20.68 22.99 13.40
C GLN A 111 21.36 21.83 14.14
N TYR A 112 20.59 20.92 14.73
CA TYR A 112 21.11 19.80 15.52
C TYR A 112 20.96 18.44 14.83
N SER A 113 20.64 18.42 13.54
CA SER A 113 20.57 17.17 12.78
C SER A 113 21.97 16.59 12.58
N HIS A 114 22.18 15.34 12.99
CA HIS A 114 23.43 14.64 12.73
C HIS A 114 23.58 14.19 11.27
N ILE A 115 22.49 14.22 10.52
CA ILE A 115 22.45 13.83 9.12
C ILE A 115 22.19 15.04 8.26
N THR A 116 23.08 15.26 7.29
CA THR A 116 22.96 16.38 6.35
C THR A 116 21.93 16.08 5.26
N ARG A 117 21.37 17.13 4.67
CA ARG A 117 20.48 17.03 3.51
C ARG A 117 21.09 16.19 2.37
N ASN A 118 22.37 16.43 2.04
CA ASN A 118 23.04 15.71 0.96
C ASN A 118 23.17 14.21 1.24
N LYS A 119 23.40 13.83 2.49
CA LYS A 119 23.45 12.44 2.92
C LYS A 119 22.07 11.80 2.87
N ALA A 120 21.05 12.52 3.30
CA ALA A 120 19.66 12.09 3.28
C ALA A 120 19.11 11.92 1.86
N LEU A 121 19.52 12.75 0.89
CA LEU A 121 19.11 12.61 -0.51
C LEU A 121 19.47 11.24 -1.11
N LYS A 122 20.53 10.60 -0.63
CA LYS A 122 20.91 9.24 -1.06
C LYS A 122 19.92 8.17 -0.59
N GLU A 123 19.18 8.44 0.47
CA GLU A 123 18.18 7.54 1.05
C GLU A 123 16.78 7.75 0.46
N TYR A 124 16.56 8.78 -0.34
CA TYR A 124 15.25 9.18 -0.82
C TYR A 124 14.53 8.08 -1.63
N GLY A 125 15.28 7.33 -2.44
CA GLY A 125 14.74 6.19 -3.18
C GLY A 125 14.24 5.07 -2.25
N LEU A 126 15.00 4.77 -1.19
CA LEU A 126 14.60 3.81 -0.16
C LEU A 126 13.36 4.28 0.60
N TRP A 127 13.27 5.55 0.94
CA TRP A 127 12.10 6.11 1.63
C TRP A 127 10.81 5.94 0.83
N LYS A 128 10.87 6.20 -0.48
CA LYS A 128 9.71 5.97 -1.36
C LYS A 128 9.28 4.51 -1.38
N LYS A 129 10.24 3.59 -1.41
CA LYS A 129 9.95 2.16 -1.33
C LYS A 129 9.29 1.77 -0.02
N ILE A 130 9.81 2.23 1.13
CA ILE A 130 9.24 1.97 2.44
C ILE A 130 7.79 2.46 2.51
N ILE A 131 7.52 3.67 2.00
CA ILE A 131 6.17 4.23 1.97
C ILE A 131 5.24 3.39 1.09
N THR A 132 5.70 2.96 -0.08
CA THR A 132 4.91 2.10 -0.96
C THR A 132 4.56 0.78 -0.27
N ASP A 133 5.55 0.10 0.29
CA ASP A 133 5.34 -1.18 0.99
C ASP A 133 4.40 -1.02 2.20
N ALA A 134 4.58 0.04 2.99
CA ALA A 134 3.72 0.33 4.14
C ALA A 134 2.28 0.71 3.72
N THR A 135 2.12 1.43 2.61
CA THR A 135 0.81 1.76 2.04
C THR A 135 0.06 0.49 1.65
N GLU A 136 0.75 -0.43 1.00
CA GLU A 136 0.18 -1.73 0.60
C GLU A 136 -0.21 -2.56 1.81
N GLN A 137 0.66 -2.68 2.81
CA GLN A 137 0.41 -3.47 4.03
C GLN A 137 -0.72 -2.89 4.89
N SER A 138 -0.78 -1.58 5.03
CA SER A 138 -1.84 -0.89 5.79
C SER A 138 -3.14 -0.73 5.01
N ARG A 139 -3.14 -1.06 3.72
CA ARG A 139 -4.28 -0.92 2.81
C ARG A 139 -4.87 0.50 2.78
N ASN A 140 -4.00 1.48 2.90
CA ASN A 140 -4.40 2.89 2.82
C ASN A 140 -4.76 3.26 1.39
N ILE A 141 -5.80 4.08 1.23
CA ILE A 141 -6.32 4.52 -0.07
C ILE A 141 -5.33 5.45 -0.78
N LYS A 142 -4.66 6.32 -0.02
CA LYS A 142 -3.68 7.27 -0.55
C LYS A 142 -2.30 6.98 0.02
N PRO A 143 -1.25 6.91 -0.83
CA PRO A 143 0.11 6.86 -0.34
C PRO A 143 0.49 8.19 0.32
N THR A 144 1.27 8.11 1.40
CA THR A 144 1.91 9.28 1.99
C THR A 144 2.92 9.87 1.01
N ILE A 145 2.92 11.18 0.85
CA ILE A 145 3.89 11.89 0.01
C ILE A 145 5.14 12.18 0.85
N ILE A 146 6.30 11.70 0.43
CA ILE A 146 7.59 12.10 1.01
C ILE A 146 8.26 13.13 0.11
N GLU A 147 8.54 14.30 0.67
CA GLU A 147 9.27 15.36 -0.01
C GLU A 147 10.78 15.09 0.03
N LYS A 148 11.51 15.67 -0.91
CA LYS A 148 12.96 15.67 -0.82
C LYS A 148 13.42 16.45 0.41
N PRO A 149 14.49 16.01 1.09
CA PRO A 149 14.94 16.71 2.28
C PRO A 149 15.40 18.14 1.94
N ILE A 150 15.01 19.07 2.79
CA ILE A 150 15.38 20.48 2.69
C ILE A 150 16.25 20.90 3.87
N LYS A 151 16.99 21.98 3.71
CA LYS A 151 17.74 22.60 4.81
C LYS A 151 16.94 23.77 5.37
N LEU A 152 16.72 23.75 6.68
CA LEU A 152 16.14 24.87 7.38
C LEU A 152 17.18 26.01 7.43
N LYS A 153 16.79 27.20 7.00
CA LYS A 153 17.67 28.39 7.06
C LYS A 153 17.59 29.02 8.44
#